data_3fccc334d46d44754a11ac7a6cdb929e
#
_entry.id   3fccc334d46d44754a11ac7a6cdb929e
#
_cell.length_a   1.000
_cell.length_b   1.000
_cell.length_c   1.000
_cell.angle_alpha   90.00
_cell.angle_beta   90.00
_cell.angle_gamma   90.00
#
_symmetry.space_group_name_H-M   'P 1'
#
loop_
_entity.id
_entity.type
_entity.pdbx_description
1 polymer ?
#
loop_
_entity_poly.entity_id
_entity_poly.type
_entity_poly.pdbx_seq_one_letter_code
_entity_poly.pdbx_strand_id
1 'polypeptide(L)'
;LQILHAGRYAYHPYAVAPSRLRSPITPFPPREQSPKGVEKQIRAFENCEQRAREAGYDGVEIMGSEGYFINEFLVTHTNQRKDQWGGDYSQRMRLPVEIVARTREAVGDDFIIIYRLSMIDLIPDGSSWEETVMLAKAIEQAGATIINTGIGWHEARVPTIATSVPRSAFTWVTRKMKEEVSIPLVTSNRINLPGVAEEILARGDADMVSLARPMLADAEFARKAREGRADEINVCIACNQACLDHTFSNKMSSCLVNPRACHETELNYSSVLAKSHFAVVGAGPAGLSAALVLAERGHEVDLYDAASEIGGQLNMAKAIPGKEEFHEMLRYFERQIELHGVNLHLGKRVTASDLKDKRYTSVIIATGVVPRDPRIEGQEHPKVLSYVDVLRGKAQVGKRVAIIGAGGIGFDVAEYLVHEEGESSTLDLEEWLAEWGVVDPADARGGLARERSQPKPPAREVTLLQRKKGKLGAKLGKTTGWIHRATLKMKGVKMIGDVNYERIGDDGLLIS
;
A
#
# COMPACT_ATOMS: atom_id res chain seq x y z
N LEU A 1 4.13 21.21 9.00
CA LEU A 1 2.68 20.94 8.78
C LEU A 1 2.41 20.72 7.30
N GLN A 2 1.71 19.63 6.91
CA GLN A 2 1.24 19.44 5.53
C GLN A 2 -0.14 20.09 5.34
N ILE A 3 -0.26 20.91 4.27
CA ILE A 3 -1.49 21.62 3.92
C ILE A 3 -2.07 21.02 2.66
N LEU A 4 -3.28 20.44 2.76
CA LEU A 4 -3.95 19.75 1.69
C LEU A 4 -5.36 20.31 1.46
N HIS A 5 -5.69 20.59 0.20
CA HIS A 5 -7.05 20.87 -0.26
C HIS A 5 -7.52 19.73 -1.17
N ALA A 6 -8.53 18.99 -0.72
CA ALA A 6 -8.96 17.74 -1.38
C ALA A 6 -9.51 17.90 -2.81
N GLY A 7 -9.89 19.12 -3.22
CA GLY A 7 -10.44 19.33 -4.56
C GLY A 7 -11.68 18.48 -4.83
N ARG A 8 -11.78 17.88 -6.02
CA ARG A 8 -12.86 16.97 -6.42
C ARG A 8 -12.85 15.62 -5.71
N TYR A 9 -11.79 15.33 -4.93
CA TYR A 9 -11.72 14.14 -4.09
C TYR A 9 -12.40 14.31 -2.72
N ALA A 10 -12.92 15.51 -2.41
CA ALA A 10 -13.63 15.74 -1.17
C ALA A 10 -14.90 14.87 -1.06
N TYR A 11 -15.12 14.28 0.12
CA TYR A 11 -16.25 13.40 0.43
C TYR A 11 -17.49 14.18 0.93
N HIS A 12 -17.78 15.31 0.32
CA HIS A 12 -18.99 16.08 0.63
C HIS A 12 -19.51 16.85 -0.60
N PRO A 13 -20.80 17.24 -0.61
CA PRO A 13 -21.47 17.84 -1.77
C PRO A 13 -21.00 19.26 -2.14
N TYR A 14 -20.16 19.88 -1.33
CA TYR A 14 -19.58 21.21 -1.58
C TYR A 14 -18.14 21.14 -2.10
N ALA A 15 -17.71 19.97 -2.61
CA ALA A 15 -16.43 19.84 -3.29
C ALA A 15 -16.26 20.89 -4.38
N VAL A 16 -15.05 21.41 -4.55
CA VAL A 16 -14.70 22.42 -5.55
C VAL A 16 -13.51 21.96 -6.39
N ALA A 17 -13.47 22.42 -7.64
CA ALA A 17 -12.44 22.03 -8.62
C ALA A 17 -12.24 23.13 -9.66
N PRO A 18 -11.18 23.07 -10.52
CA PRO A 18 -11.03 23.99 -11.64
C PRO A 18 -12.19 23.90 -12.62
N SER A 19 -12.76 22.72 -12.86
CA SER A 19 -13.91 22.51 -13.74
C SER A 19 -14.88 21.48 -13.13
N ARG A 20 -16.15 21.48 -13.55
CA ARG A 20 -17.19 20.60 -13.02
C ARG A 20 -17.07 19.16 -13.55
N LEU A 21 -15.94 18.52 -13.32
CA LEU A 21 -15.65 17.15 -13.74
C LEU A 21 -15.63 16.22 -12.53
N ARG A 22 -16.56 15.26 -12.51
CA ARG A 22 -16.64 14.28 -11.42
C ARG A 22 -15.45 13.32 -11.41
N SER A 23 -14.90 13.06 -10.24
CA SER A 23 -13.92 11.99 -10.05
C SER A 23 -14.59 10.61 -10.11
N PRO A 24 -13.94 9.59 -10.68
CA PRO A 24 -14.45 8.21 -10.66
C PRO A 24 -14.43 7.56 -9.28
N ILE A 25 -13.74 8.14 -8.30
CA ILE A 25 -13.55 7.56 -6.95
C ILE A 25 -14.38 8.24 -5.86
N THR A 26 -15.10 9.34 -6.18
CA THR A 26 -15.95 10.07 -5.21
C THR A 26 -17.37 10.19 -5.72
N PRO A 27 -18.37 10.22 -4.81
CA PRO A 27 -19.78 10.24 -5.21
C PRO A 27 -20.28 11.62 -5.69
N PHE A 28 -19.64 12.71 -5.26
CA PHE A 28 -20.16 14.07 -5.52
C PHE A 28 -19.44 14.74 -6.69
N PRO A 29 -20.18 15.35 -7.65
CA PRO A 29 -19.56 16.22 -8.64
C PRO A 29 -19.12 17.52 -7.96
N PRO A 30 -17.90 18.03 -8.27
CA PRO A 30 -17.45 19.28 -7.70
C PRO A 30 -18.18 20.48 -8.33
N ARG A 31 -18.12 21.62 -7.64
CA ARG A 31 -18.48 22.93 -8.19
C ARG A 31 -17.26 23.56 -8.83
N GLU A 32 -17.41 24.08 -10.03
CA GLU A 32 -16.37 24.87 -10.66
C GLU A 32 -16.14 26.17 -9.87
N GLN A 33 -14.88 26.49 -9.59
CA GLN A 33 -14.50 27.74 -8.92
C GLN A 33 -14.57 28.92 -9.88
N SER A 34 -15.18 30.03 -9.45
CA SER A 34 -15.06 31.30 -10.14
C SER A 34 -13.63 31.85 -10.00
N PRO A 35 -13.18 32.82 -10.83
CA PRO A 35 -11.86 33.45 -10.64
C PRO A 35 -11.66 34.05 -9.24
N LYS A 36 -12.71 34.68 -8.67
CA LYS A 36 -12.70 35.17 -7.29
C LYS A 36 -12.66 34.03 -6.27
N GLY A 37 -13.27 32.87 -6.60
CA GLY A 37 -13.19 31.66 -5.77
C GLY A 37 -11.78 31.08 -5.72
N VAL A 38 -11.07 31.06 -6.83
CA VAL A 38 -9.66 30.63 -6.88
C VAL A 38 -8.79 31.56 -6.02
N GLU A 39 -8.94 32.86 -6.15
CA GLU A 39 -8.24 33.84 -5.34
C GLU A 39 -8.51 33.66 -3.83
N LYS A 40 -9.74 33.32 -3.48
CA LYS A 40 -10.09 32.99 -2.08
C LYS A 40 -9.36 31.74 -1.58
N GLN A 41 -9.16 30.73 -2.44
CA GLN A 41 -8.41 29.54 -2.06
C GLN A 41 -6.91 29.85 -1.84
N ILE A 42 -6.30 30.67 -2.71
CA ILE A 42 -4.91 31.12 -2.53
C ILE A 42 -4.73 31.79 -1.17
N ARG A 43 -5.63 32.73 -0.82
CA ARG A 43 -5.61 33.40 0.50
C ARG A 43 -5.84 32.42 1.66
N ALA A 44 -6.58 31.33 1.45
CA ALA A 44 -6.80 30.32 2.49
C ALA A 44 -5.52 29.51 2.75
N PHE A 45 -4.72 29.21 1.70
CA PHE A 45 -3.39 28.63 1.86
C PHE A 45 -2.47 29.59 2.63
N GLU A 46 -2.32 30.82 2.18
CA GLU A 46 -1.53 31.89 2.83
C GLU A 46 -1.86 32.01 4.34
N ASN A 47 -3.15 32.12 4.68
CA ASN A 47 -3.58 32.19 6.08
C ASN A 47 -3.26 30.93 6.89
N CYS A 48 -3.33 29.75 6.27
CA CYS A 48 -2.99 28.49 6.94
C CYS A 48 -1.50 28.41 7.28
N GLU A 49 -0.66 28.89 6.37
CA GLU A 49 0.80 28.89 6.48
C GLU A 49 1.30 29.90 7.52
N GLN A 50 0.71 31.10 7.56
CA GLN A 50 0.96 32.09 8.63
C GLN A 50 0.62 31.51 10.00
N ARG A 51 -0.53 30.84 10.13
CA ARG A 51 -0.93 30.18 11.38
C ARG A 51 -0.01 29.04 11.77
N ALA A 52 0.53 28.30 10.79
CA ALA A 52 1.53 27.27 11.08
C ALA A 52 2.79 27.90 11.70
N ARG A 53 3.28 29.01 11.16
CA ARG A 53 4.40 29.76 11.72
C ARG A 53 4.08 30.29 13.13
N GLU A 54 2.91 30.91 13.32
CA GLU A 54 2.44 31.41 14.63
C GLU A 54 2.34 30.26 15.67
N ALA A 55 1.97 29.06 15.24
CA ALA A 55 1.89 27.86 16.08
C ALA A 55 3.25 27.23 16.41
N GLY A 56 4.36 27.77 15.87
CA GLY A 56 5.72 27.31 16.15
C GLY A 56 6.20 26.14 15.29
N TYR A 57 5.58 25.91 14.12
CA TYR A 57 6.15 24.97 13.14
C TYR A 57 7.38 25.60 12.45
N ASP A 58 8.35 24.75 12.09
CA ASP A 58 9.56 25.17 11.37
C ASP A 58 9.31 25.29 9.85
N GLY A 59 8.21 24.72 9.36
CA GLY A 59 7.86 24.75 7.95
C GLY A 59 6.51 24.15 7.62
N VAL A 60 6.15 24.28 6.35
CA VAL A 60 4.93 23.70 5.76
C VAL A 60 5.25 22.89 4.52
N GLU A 61 4.42 21.89 4.25
CA GLU A 61 4.41 21.17 2.97
C GLU A 61 3.10 21.48 2.24
N ILE A 62 3.22 22.06 1.04
CA ILE A 62 2.10 22.38 0.16
C ILE A 62 1.84 21.20 -0.75
N MET A 63 0.62 20.61 -0.66
CA MET A 63 0.24 19.42 -1.41
C MET A 63 -0.19 19.75 -2.83
N GLY A 64 0.76 19.67 -3.76
CA GLY A 64 0.59 19.98 -5.18
C GLY A 64 0.50 18.75 -6.10
N SER A 65 0.22 17.55 -5.57
CA SER A 65 0.29 16.28 -6.31
C SER A 65 -0.92 15.38 -6.11
N GLU A 66 -0.89 14.19 -6.70
CA GLU A 66 -1.77 13.03 -6.49
C GLU A 66 -3.25 13.27 -6.85
N GLY A 67 -3.53 14.32 -7.67
CA GLY A 67 -4.87 14.65 -8.14
C GLY A 67 -5.68 15.49 -7.17
N TYR A 68 -5.05 16.09 -6.17
CA TYR A 68 -5.69 17.05 -5.28
C TYR A 68 -5.83 18.44 -5.93
N PHE A 69 -6.48 19.37 -5.25
CA PHE A 69 -6.93 20.66 -5.79
C PHE A 69 -5.90 21.40 -6.63
N ILE A 70 -4.67 21.54 -6.16
CA ILE A 70 -3.59 22.24 -6.90
C ILE A 70 -3.24 21.46 -8.18
N ASN A 71 -3.05 20.15 -8.08
CA ASN A 71 -2.71 19.29 -9.22
C ASN A 71 -3.82 19.25 -10.27
N GLU A 72 -5.09 19.38 -9.87
CA GLU A 72 -6.23 19.47 -10.79
C GLU A 72 -6.15 20.68 -11.75
N PHE A 73 -5.49 21.78 -11.35
CA PHE A 73 -5.29 22.95 -12.20
C PHE A 73 -4.23 22.73 -13.28
N LEU A 74 -3.27 21.83 -13.05
CA LEU A 74 -2.10 21.63 -13.90
C LEU A 74 -2.41 20.86 -15.18
N VAL A 75 -3.34 19.94 -15.16
CA VAL A 75 -3.60 18.99 -16.24
C VAL A 75 -4.89 19.30 -17.01
N THR A 76 -4.86 19.10 -18.32
CA THR A 76 -6.05 19.28 -19.19
C THR A 76 -7.14 18.26 -18.91
N HIS A 77 -6.80 17.12 -18.32
CA HIS A 77 -7.74 16.11 -17.86
C HIS A 77 -8.82 16.68 -16.91
N THR A 78 -8.45 17.65 -16.07
CA THR A 78 -9.36 18.25 -15.08
C THR A 78 -9.58 19.75 -15.21
N ASN A 79 -8.65 20.46 -15.86
CA ASN A 79 -8.75 21.89 -16.06
C ASN A 79 -9.17 22.25 -17.50
N GLN A 80 -10.45 22.52 -17.67
CA GLN A 80 -11.05 22.94 -18.97
C GLN A 80 -11.40 24.43 -18.98
N ARG A 81 -10.81 25.21 -18.08
CA ARG A 81 -11.03 26.67 -17.96
C ARG A 81 -10.47 27.42 -19.18
N LYS A 82 -11.08 28.60 -19.43
CA LYS A 82 -10.69 29.52 -20.51
C LYS A 82 -10.31 30.91 -19.96
N ASP A 83 -10.15 31.04 -18.64
CA ASP A 83 -9.70 32.24 -17.96
C ASP A 83 -8.22 32.15 -17.60
N GLN A 84 -7.73 33.11 -16.83
CA GLN A 84 -6.33 33.21 -16.40
C GLN A 84 -5.78 32.03 -15.59
N TRP A 85 -6.63 31.06 -15.21
CA TRP A 85 -6.30 29.84 -14.46
C TRP A 85 -6.37 28.57 -15.30
N GLY A 86 -6.56 28.70 -16.62
CA GLY A 86 -6.68 27.58 -17.56
C GLY A 86 -6.13 27.93 -18.95
N GLY A 87 -6.22 27.02 -19.91
CA GLY A 87 -5.62 27.20 -21.24
C GLY A 87 -4.18 26.70 -21.32
N ASP A 88 -3.24 27.55 -21.71
CA ASP A 88 -1.83 27.20 -21.83
C ASP A 88 -1.22 26.84 -20.47
N TYR A 89 -0.13 26.05 -20.49
CA TYR A 89 0.46 25.55 -19.25
C TYR A 89 0.95 26.67 -18.33
N SER A 90 1.47 27.76 -18.88
CA SER A 90 1.86 28.96 -18.11
C SER A 90 0.72 29.54 -17.28
N GLN A 91 -0.53 29.44 -17.77
CA GLN A 91 -1.72 29.85 -17.01
C GLN A 91 -2.18 28.77 -16.03
N ARG A 92 -2.09 27.48 -16.41
CA ARG A 92 -2.45 26.37 -15.52
C ARG A 92 -1.53 26.27 -14.31
N MET A 93 -0.22 26.52 -14.47
CA MET A 93 0.73 26.48 -13.35
C MET A 93 0.74 27.75 -12.47
N ARG A 94 -0.02 28.77 -12.86
CA ARG A 94 -0.07 30.03 -12.11
C ARG A 94 -0.53 29.84 -10.66
N LEU A 95 -1.54 28.98 -10.43
CA LEU A 95 -2.07 28.74 -9.09
C LEU A 95 -1.01 28.26 -8.08
N PRO A 96 -0.28 27.14 -8.33
CA PRO A 96 0.76 26.69 -7.40
C PRO A 96 1.89 27.70 -7.23
N VAL A 97 2.30 28.38 -8.30
CA VAL A 97 3.38 29.39 -8.22
C VAL A 97 2.96 30.56 -7.35
N GLU A 98 1.73 31.09 -7.50
CA GLU A 98 1.21 32.17 -6.66
C GLU A 98 1.06 31.73 -5.20
N ILE A 99 0.62 30.49 -4.93
CA ILE A 99 0.53 29.98 -3.56
C ILE A 99 1.93 30.01 -2.92
N VAL A 100 2.96 29.43 -3.55
CA VAL A 100 4.30 29.38 -2.99
C VAL A 100 4.90 30.78 -2.81
N ALA A 101 4.74 31.67 -3.80
CA ALA A 101 5.28 33.04 -3.73
C ALA A 101 4.64 33.82 -2.57
N ARG A 102 3.32 33.80 -2.43
CA ARG A 102 2.61 34.48 -1.33
C ARG A 102 2.92 33.85 0.03
N THR A 103 3.10 32.52 0.07
CA THR A 103 3.58 31.84 1.27
C THR A 103 4.93 32.40 1.69
N ARG A 104 5.89 32.44 0.77
CA ARG A 104 7.23 32.96 1.05
C ARG A 104 7.18 34.41 1.54
N GLU A 105 6.38 35.27 0.90
CA GLU A 105 6.16 36.66 1.34
C GLU A 105 5.58 36.70 2.77
N ALA A 106 4.63 35.86 3.08
CA ALA A 106 3.92 35.86 4.36
C ALA A 106 4.73 35.29 5.52
N VAL A 107 5.55 34.23 5.26
CA VAL A 107 6.30 33.52 6.31
C VAL A 107 7.79 33.92 6.41
N GLY A 108 8.33 34.70 5.47
CA GLY A 108 9.73 35.18 5.47
C GLY A 108 10.71 34.08 5.03
N ASP A 109 12.03 34.40 5.00
CA ASP A 109 13.07 33.59 4.37
C ASP A 109 13.57 32.42 5.24
N ASP A 110 13.37 32.49 6.53
CA ASP A 110 13.83 31.49 7.53
C ASP A 110 12.87 30.32 7.74
N PHE A 111 11.73 30.27 7.03
CA PHE A 111 10.73 29.26 7.16
C PHE A 111 10.83 28.21 6.04
N ILE A 112 10.75 26.93 6.36
CA ILE A 112 10.85 25.84 5.38
C ILE A 112 9.54 25.75 4.59
N ILE A 113 9.63 25.84 3.26
CA ILE A 113 8.50 25.58 2.35
C ILE A 113 8.84 24.36 1.50
N ILE A 114 8.14 23.27 1.74
CA ILE A 114 8.21 22.06 0.91
C ILE A 114 7.05 22.12 -0.07
N TYR A 115 7.32 21.91 -1.36
CA TYR A 115 6.27 21.71 -2.35
C TYR A 115 6.23 20.25 -2.78
N ARG A 116 5.07 19.58 -2.62
CA ARG A 116 4.92 18.20 -3.10
C ARG A 116 4.48 18.22 -4.56
N LEU A 117 5.44 17.94 -5.44
CA LEU A 117 5.28 17.98 -6.88
C LEU A 117 4.86 16.61 -7.43
N SER A 118 3.84 16.56 -8.30
CA SER A 118 3.52 15.37 -9.07
C SER A 118 4.61 15.17 -10.13
N MET A 119 5.55 14.27 -9.87
CA MET A 119 6.64 13.95 -10.80
C MET A 119 6.13 13.16 -12.02
N ILE A 120 5.10 12.32 -11.80
CA ILE A 120 4.47 11.49 -12.79
C ILE A 120 3.00 11.27 -12.39
N ASP A 121 2.07 11.62 -13.27
CA ASP A 121 0.63 11.62 -12.94
C ASP A 121 -0.03 10.25 -13.08
N LEU A 122 0.45 9.39 -14.00
CA LEU A 122 -0.07 8.05 -14.31
C LEU A 122 -1.56 8.03 -14.69
N ILE A 123 -2.03 9.12 -15.31
CA ILE A 123 -3.38 9.27 -15.86
C ILE A 123 -3.32 9.71 -17.32
N PRO A 124 -4.36 9.44 -18.12
CA PRO A 124 -4.49 10.02 -19.45
C PRO A 124 -4.48 11.56 -19.39
N ASP A 125 -3.84 12.20 -20.37
CA ASP A 125 -3.71 13.67 -20.45
C ASP A 125 -3.09 14.32 -19.17
N GLY A 126 -2.26 13.57 -18.47
CA GLY A 126 -1.42 14.07 -17.37
C GLY A 126 -0.35 15.06 -17.86
N SER A 127 0.49 15.56 -16.98
CA SER A 127 1.57 16.49 -17.30
C SER A 127 2.64 15.82 -18.19
N SER A 128 3.24 16.59 -19.13
CA SER A 128 4.48 16.14 -19.77
C SER A 128 5.68 16.39 -18.87
N TRP A 129 6.84 15.80 -19.24
CA TRP A 129 8.06 16.04 -18.47
C TRP A 129 8.47 17.52 -18.52
N GLU A 130 8.39 18.16 -19.68
CA GLU A 130 8.70 19.58 -19.84
C GLU A 130 7.79 20.46 -18.99
N GLU A 131 6.49 20.16 -18.91
CA GLU A 131 5.54 20.87 -18.03
C GLU A 131 5.93 20.69 -16.57
N THR A 132 6.29 19.46 -16.16
CA THR A 132 6.70 19.18 -14.77
C THR A 132 7.99 19.90 -14.40
N VAL A 133 8.98 19.94 -15.30
CA VAL A 133 10.25 20.68 -15.12
C VAL A 133 9.99 22.19 -15.06
N MET A 134 9.14 22.71 -15.95
CA MET A 134 8.77 24.14 -15.96
C MET A 134 8.15 24.53 -14.62
N LEU A 135 7.25 23.72 -14.08
CA LEU A 135 6.65 23.96 -12.77
C LEU A 135 7.69 23.89 -11.65
N ALA A 136 8.55 22.86 -11.65
CA ALA A 136 9.57 22.68 -10.62
C ALA A 136 10.48 23.92 -10.51
N LYS A 137 10.98 24.43 -11.64
CA LYS A 137 11.79 25.64 -11.72
C LYS A 137 11.03 26.90 -11.25
N ALA A 138 9.77 27.03 -11.62
CA ALA A 138 8.93 28.14 -11.19
C ALA A 138 8.64 28.11 -9.68
N ILE A 139 8.44 26.93 -9.10
CA ILE A 139 8.25 26.72 -7.66
C ILE A 139 9.53 27.03 -6.87
N GLU A 140 10.69 26.61 -7.37
CA GLU A 140 12.00 26.96 -6.80
C GLU A 140 12.19 28.48 -6.80
N GLN A 141 11.95 29.14 -7.95
CA GLN A 141 12.05 30.60 -8.07
C GLN A 141 11.04 31.36 -7.20
N ALA A 142 9.86 30.78 -6.95
CA ALA A 142 8.83 31.33 -6.08
C ALA A 142 9.19 31.23 -4.58
N GLY A 143 10.27 30.51 -4.23
CA GLY A 143 10.81 30.47 -2.88
C GLY A 143 10.56 29.16 -2.12
N ALA A 144 10.21 28.06 -2.79
CA ALA A 144 10.26 26.75 -2.16
C ALA A 144 11.70 26.40 -1.78
N THR A 145 11.88 25.74 -0.63
CA THR A 145 13.19 25.30 -0.12
C THR A 145 13.48 23.85 -0.41
N ILE A 146 12.45 23.04 -0.60
CA ILE A 146 12.53 21.60 -0.84
C ILE A 146 11.39 21.20 -1.78
N ILE A 147 11.65 20.26 -2.70
CA ILE A 147 10.59 19.59 -3.45
C ILE A 147 10.47 18.13 -2.98
N ASN A 148 9.25 17.72 -2.57
CA ASN A 148 8.93 16.33 -2.25
C ASN A 148 8.21 15.67 -3.44
N THR A 149 8.52 14.42 -3.70
CA THR A 149 7.98 13.66 -4.83
C THR A 149 6.57 13.14 -4.54
N GLY A 150 5.63 13.45 -5.42
CA GLY A 150 4.32 12.82 -5.53
C GLY A 150 4.26 11.91 -6.75
N ILE A 151 3.65 10.74 -6.62
CA ILE A 151 3.57 9.71 -7.65
C ILE A 151 2.13 9.26 -7.87
N GLY A 152 1.63 9.48 -9.06
CA GLY A 152 0.34 9.00 -9.52
C GLY A 152 -0.86 9.65 -8.84
N TRP A 153 -1.95 9.75 -9.55
CA TRP A 153 -3.22 10.22 -9.01
C TRP A 153 -3.94 9.09 -8.29
N HIS A 154 -4.78 9.40 -7.31
CA HIS A 154 -5.59 8.39 -6.61
C HIS A 154 -6.52 7.58 -7.53
N GLU A 155 -6.92 8.13 -8.66
CA GLU A 155 -7.73 7.46 -9.67
C GLU A 155 -6.92 6.72 -10.74
N ALA A 156 -5.58 6.80 -10.71
CA ALA A 156 -4.71 6.11 -11.64
C ALA A 156 -4.98 4.60 -11.65
N ARG A 157 -4.80 3.99 -12.81
CA ARG A 157 -4.93 2.54 -13.01
C ARG A 157 -3.58 1.84 -13.03
N VAL A 158 -2.60 2.44 -12.38
CA VAL A 158 -1.29 1.90 -12.04
C VAL A 158 -1.17 1.96 -10.52
N PRO A 159 -0.86 0.87 -9.82
CA PRO A 159 -0.65 0.91 -8.38
C PRO A 159 0.67 1.62 -8.07
N THR A 160 0.74 2.40 -6.99
CA THR A 160 1.95 3.16 -6.62
C THR A 160 2.45 2.86 -5.22
N ILE A 161 1.62 2.25 -4.37
CA ILE A 161 1.91 2.09 -2.94
C ILE A 161 1.50 0.72 -2.37
N ALA A 162 0.88 -0.15 -3.17
CA ALA A 162 0.45 -1.48 -2.73
C ALA A 162 1.62 -2.46 -2.61
N THR A 163 1.40 -3.59 -1.95
CA THR A 163 2.43 -4.63 -1.78
C THR A 163 2.96 -5.19 -3.11
N SER A 164 2.11 -5.20 -4.15
CA SER A 164 2.47 -5.60 -5.51
C SER A 164 3.29 -4.57 -6.31
N VAL A 165 3.73 -3.48 -5.68
CA VAL A 165 4.63 -2.48 -6.28
C VAL A 165 6.04 -2.74 -5.76
N PRO A 166 7.07 -2.79 -6.61
CA PRO A 166 8.46 -2.93 -6.17
C PRO A 166 8.87 -1.89 -5.13
N ARG A 167 9.78 -2.24 -4.24
CA ARG A 167 10.40 -1.27 -3.33
C ARG A 167 11.11 -0.20 -4.14
N SER A 168 11.02 1.06 -3.71
CA SER A 168 11.64 2.24 -4.37
C SER A 168 11.32 2.39 -5.87
N ALA A 169 10.15 1.90 -6.33
CA ALA A 169 9.79 1.79 -7.74
C ALA A 169 9.84 3.11 -8.54
N PHE A 170 9.81 4.25 -7.87
CA PHE A 170 9.70 5.55 -8.53
C PHE A 170 10.85 6.53 -8.18
N THR A 171 11.95 6.05 -7.57
CA THR A 171 13.07 6.93 -7.21
C THR A 171 13.81 7.46 -8.43
N TRP A 172 13.77 6.73 -9.55
CA TRP A 172 14.36 7.13 -10.83
C TRP A 172 13.81 8.45 -11.35
N VAL A 173 12.51 8.75 -11.15
CA VAL A 173 11.93 10.02 -11.61
C VAL A 173 12.38 11.18 -10.74
N THR A 174 12.63 10.95 -9.43
CA THR A 174 13.23 11.96 -8.55
C THR A 174 14.67 12.25 -8.96
N ARG A 175 15.46 11.21 -9.25
CA ARG A 175 16.83 11.38 -9.78
C ARG A 175 16.85 12.21 -11.06
N LYS A 176 15.93 11.93 -11.99
CA LYS A 176 15.79 12.71 -13.22
C LYS A 176 15.51 14.19 -12.95
N MET A 177 14.68 14.51 -11.95
CA MET A 177 14.40 15.91 -11.57
C MET A 177 15.59 16.60 -10.88
N LYS A 178 16.50 15.88 -10.24
CA LYS A 178 17.72 16.47 -9.65
C LYS A 178 18.63 17.15 -10.66
N GLU A 179 18.54 16.78 -11.93
CA GLU A 179 19.29 17.41 -13.01
C GLU A 179 18.70 18.78 -13.42
N GLU A 180 17.48 19.08 -12.97
CA GLU A 180 16.70 20.23 -13.44
C GLU A 180 16.59 21.37 -12.41
N VAL A 181 16.70 21.07 -11.12
CA VAL A 181 16.55 22.04 -10.01
C VAL A 181 17.74 22.01 -9.07
N SER A 182 17.96 23.09 -8.31
CA SER A 182 19.11 23.22 -7.41
C SER A 182 18.75 22.96 -5.93
N ILE A 183 17.47 23.03 -5.57
CA ILE A 183 17.02 22.77 -4.20
C ILE A 183 16.92 21.27 -3.92
N PRO A 184 17.06 20.86 -2.63
CA PRO A 184 16.99 19.45 -2.26
C PRO A 184 15.69 18.76 -2.66
N LEU A 185 15.81 17.50 -3.07
CA LEU A 185 14.67 16.64 -3.45
C LEU A 185 14.46 15.50 -2.45
N VAL A 186 13.20 15.27 -2.12
CA VAL A 186 12.74 14.15 -1.29
C VAL A 186 12.04 13.12 -2.16
N THR A 187 12.38 11.86 -2.05
CA THR A 187 11.66 10.77 -2.75
C THR A 187 10.73 10.01 -1.82
N SER A 188 9.74 9.36 -2.37
CA SER A 188 8.71 8.62 -1.64
C SER A 188 8.29 7.34 -2.37
N ASN A 189 7.31 6.65 -1.84
CA ASN A 189 6.68 5.43 -2.35
C ASN A 189 7.50 4.14 -2.20
N ARG A 190 6.94 3.19 -1.47
CA ARG A 190 7.51 1.85 -1.27
C ARG A 190 8.92 1.83 -0.67
N ILE A 191 9.19 2.75 0.24
CA ILE A 191 10.40 2.78 1.08
C ILE A 191 9.94 2.37 2.47
N ASN A 192 10.32 1.18 2.95
CA ASN A 192 9.81 0.61 4.20
C ASN A 192 10.88 -0.02 5.11
N LEU A 193 12.15 0.07 4.72
CA LEU A 193 13.30 -0.38 5.49
C LEU A 193 14.41 0.66 5.46
N PRO A 194 15.24 0.78 6.51
CA PRO A 194 16.40 1.67 6.52
C PRO A 194 17.39 1.37 5.39
N GLY A 195 17.67 0.08 5.12
CA GLY A 195 18.58 -0.31 4.03
C GLY A 195 18.11 0.19 2.67
N VAL A 196 16.80 0.12 2.37
CA VAL A 196 16.22 0.66 1.13
C VAL A 196 16.42 2.17 1.05
N ALA A 197 16.24 2.90 2.18
CA ALA A 197 16.46 4.34 2.23
C ALA A 197 17.94 4.69 1.99
N GLU A 198 18.87 4.01 2.65
CA GLU A 198 20.32 4.22 2.49
C GLU A 198 20.78 3.93 1.06
N GLU A 199 20.29 2.89 0.42
CA GLU A 199 20.59 2.58 -0.98
C GLU A 199 20.15 3.69 -1.94
N ILE A 200 18.98 4.28 -1.73
CA ILE A 200 18.47 5.41 -2.52
C ILE A 200 19.40 6.61 -2.39
N LEU A 201 19.79 6.95 -1.17
CA LEU A 201 20.70 8.08 -0.89
C LEU A 201 22.10 7.82 -1.45
N ALA A 202 22.62 6.60 -1.30
CA ALA A 202 23.93 6.21 -1.82
C ALA A 202 24.01 6.25 -3.36
N ARG A 203 22.90 5.91 -4.05
CA ARG A 203 22.82 6.05 -5.52
C ARG A 203 22.67 7.50 -5.97
N GLY A 204 22.39 8.43 -5.06
CA GLY A 204 22.13 9.83 -5.37
C GLY A 204 20.76 10.07 -6.04
N ASP A 205 19.80 9.14 -5.87
CA ASP A 205 18.45 9.28 -6.45
C ASP A 205 17.68 10.46 -5.82
N ALA A 206 17.96 10.76 -4.55
CA ALA A 206 17.36 11.88 -3.80
C ALA A 206 18.31 12.36 -2.70
N ASP A 207 18.01 13.51 -2.09
CA ASP A 207 18.74 14.05 -0.95
C ASP A 207 18.15 13.58 0.38
N MET A 208 16.86 13.24 0.37
CA MET A 208 16.11 12.76 1.53
C MET A 208 15.05 11.74 1.09
N VAL A 209 14.51 10.97 2.06
CA VAL A 209 13.40 10.05 1.86
C VAL A 209 12.20 10.44 2.73
N SER A 210 11.00 10.26 2.20
CA SER A 210 9.74 10.52 2.90
C SER A 210 9.00 9.21 3.18
N LEU A 211 8.66 8.98 4.43
CA LEU A 211 8.01 7.78 4.94
C LEU A 211 6.71 8.14 5.69
N ALA A 212 5.59 7.50 5.36
CA ALA A 212 4.33 7.65 6.08
C ALA A 212 3.91 6.34 6.78
N ARG A 213 3.49 5.33 6.01
CA ARG A 213 3.01 4.06 6.57
C ARG A 213 4.04 3.26 7.36
N PRO A 214 5.35 3.31 7.08
CA PRO A 214 6.36 2.71 7.95
C PRO A 214 6.30 3.24 9.38
N MET A 215 6.01 4.54 9.57
CA MET A 215 5.85 5.15 10.91
C MET A 215 4.56 4.71 11.62
N LEU A 216 3.50 4.30 10.88
CA LEU A 216 2.33 3.65 11.47
C LEU A 216 2.65 2.21 11.91
N ALA A 217 3.44 1.49 11.12
CA ALA A 217 3.84 0.12 11.43
C ALA A 217 4.79 0.07 12.63
N ASP A 218 5.73 1.02 12.70
CA ASP A 218 6.67 1.17 13.82
C ASP A 218 6.93 2.64 14.12
N ALA A 219 6.40 3.15 15.23
CA ALA A 219 6.62 4.52 15.67
C ALA A 219 8.09 4.83 15.99
N GLU A 220 8.88 3.79 16.31
CA GLU A 220 10.30 3.87 16.66
C GLU A 220 11.23 3.67 15.45
N PHE A 221 10.69 3.61 14.23
CA PHE A 221 11.44 3.32 13.00
C PHE A 221 12.74 4.12 12.89
N ALA A 222 12.65 5.46 12.97
CA ALA A 222 13.81 6.33 12.83
C ALA A 222 14.83 6.15 13.97
N ARG A 223 14.36 5.93 15.21
CA ARG A 223 15.23 5.66 16.36
C ARG A 223 15.97 4.33 16.19
N LYS A 224 15.25 3.24 15.86
CA LYS A 224 15.83 1.93 15.62
C LYS A 224 16.83 1.93 14.45
N ALA A 225 16.51 2.65 13.37
CA ALA A 225 17.42 2.82 12.25
C ALA A 225 18.73 3.51 12.69
N ARG A 226 18.65 4.62 13.44
CA ARG A 226 19.81 5.34 13.96
C ARG A 226 20.67 4.50 14.91
N GLU A 227 20.03 3.63 15.69
CA GLU A 227 20.71 2.77 16.68
C GLU A 227 21.21 1.44 16.08
N GLY A 228 21.08 1.23 14.77
CA GLY A 228 21.51 -0.01 14.10
C GLY A 228 20.65 -1.24 14.40
N ARG A 229 19.41 -1.04 14.86
CA ARG A 229 18.43 -2.08 15.23
C ARG A 229 17.38 -2.30 14.15
N ALA A 230 17.78 -2.36 12.89
CA ALA A 230 16.86 -2.53 11.76
C ALA A 230 16.11 -3.88 11.82
N ASP A 231 16.69 -4.90 12.40
CA ASP A 231 16.10 -6.22 12.66
C ASP A 231 14.94 -6.19 13.65
N GLU A 232 14.81 -5.13 14.46
CA GLU A 232 13.73 -4.94 15.41
C GLU A 232 12.57 -4.11 14.85
N ILE A 233 12.67 -3.61 13.61
CA ILE A 233 11.63 -2.79 12.99
C ILE A 233 10.44 -3.67 12.56
N ASN A 234 9.24 -3.27 12.98
CA ASN A 234 7.98 -3.82 12.47
C ASN A 234 7.69 -3.19 11.09
N VAL A 235 7.93 -3.96 10.04
CA VAL A 235 7.93 -3.44 8.66
C VAL A 235 6.51 -3.24 8.12
N CYS A 236 6.27 -2.12 7.47
CA CYS A 236 5.04 -1.90 6.72
C CYS A 236 4.97 -2.87 5.52
N ILE A 237 4.02 -3.79 5.54
CA ILE A 237 3.79 -4.78 4.47
C ILE A 237 2.98 -4.23 3.27
N ALA A 238 2.75 -2.93 3.21
CA ALA A 238 2.04 -2.23 2.13
C ALA A 238 0.65 -2.78 1.77
N CYS A 239 -0.04 -3.41 2.72
CA CYS A 239 -1.34 -4.05 2.54
C CYS A 239 -2.51 -3.08 2.36
N ASN A 240 -2.38 -1.83 2.75
CA ASN A 240 -3.40 -0.75 2.73
C ASN A 240 -4.67 -1.01 3.56
N GLN A 241 -4.76 -2.10 4.32
CA GLN A 241 -6.03 -2.56 4.93
C GLN A 241 -6.50 -1.68 6.09
N ALA A 242 -5.76 -1.62 7.21
CA ALA A 242 -6.20 -0.88 8.39
C ALA A 242 -5.88 0.63 8.33
N CYS A 243 -5.08 1.07 7.37
CA CYS A 243 -4.84 2.49 7.11
C CYS A 243 -5.79 3.03 6.02
N LEU A 244 -5.50 2.81 4.74
CA LEU A 244 -6.26 3.41 3.63
C LEU A 244 -7.69 2.87 3.50
N ASP A 245 -7.90 1.54 3.59
CA ASP A 245 -9.25 0.99 3.49
C ASP A 245 -10.15 1.47 4.65
N HIS A 246 -9.60 1.69 5.84
CA HIS A 246 -10.33 2.30 6.96
C HIS A 246 -10.67 3.75 6.65
N THR A 247 -9.70 4.58 6.24
CA THR A 247 -9.92 5.98 5.88
C THR A 247 -11.01 6.13 4.83
N PHE A 248 -10.92 5.38 3.73
CA PHE A 248 -11.93 5.41 2.66
C PHE A 248 -13.26 4.73 3.02
N SER A 249 -13.36 4.17 4.21
CA SER A 249 -14.60 3.61 4.78
C SER A 249 -15.12 4.43 5.97
N ASN A 250 -14.60 5.65 6.18
CA ASN A 250 -14.92 6.53 7.30
C ASN A 250 -14.71 5.86 8.67
N LYS A 251 -13.68 5.03 8.77
CA LYS A 251 -13.23 4.42 10.01
C LYS A 251 -11.93 5.07 10.46
N MET A 252 -11.65 5.06 11.75
CA MET A 252 -10.37 5.49 12.28
C MET A 252 -9.25 4.65 11.67
N SER A 253 -8.20 5.31 11.21
CA SER A 253 -7.00 4.65 10.70
C SER A 253 -6.29 3.89 11.80
N SER A 254 -5.64 2.79 11.43
CA SER A 254 -4.74 2.01 12.26
C SER A 254 -3.74 1.29 11.35
N CYS A 255 -3.01 0.31 11.85
CA CYS A 255 -2.11 -0.51 11.06
C CYS A 255 -2.39 -2.00 11.28
N LEU A 256 -2.38 -2.81 10.22
CA LEU A 256 -2.62 -4.26 10.31
C LEU A 256 -1.55 -4.97 11.14
N VAL A 257 -0.28 -4.54 11.00
CA VAL A 257 0.85 -5.12 11.74
C VAL A 257 1.13 -4.44 13.08
N ASN A 258 0.49 -3.30 13.36
CA ASN A 258 0.60 -2.57 14.62
C ASN A 258 -0.78 -2.09 15.09
N PRO A 259 -1.51 -2.89 15.89
CA PRO A 259 -2.84 -2.50 16.37
C PRO A 259 -2.85 -1.24 17.26
N ARG A 260 -1.69 -0.85 17.82
CA ARG A 260 -1.57 0.37 18.64
C ARG A 260 -1.61 1.64 17.82
N ALA A 261 -1.25 1.59 16.52
CA ALA A 261 -1.26 2.76 15.66
C ALA A 261 -2.64 3.45 15.70
N CYS A 262 -2.65 4.74 16.06
CA CYS A 262 -3.83 5.57 16.32
C CYS A 262 -4.69 5.12 17.52
N HIS A 263 -4.19 4.20 18.37
CA HIS A 263 -4.81 3.73 19.61
C HIS A 263 -3.82 3.78 20.81
N GLU A 264 -2.81 4.62 20.73
CA GLU A 264 -1.69 4.68 21.69
C GLU A 264 -2.16 5.06 23.11
N THR A 265 -3.28 5.79 23.22
CA THR A 265 -3.87 6.16 24.52
C THR A 265 -4.79 5.08 25.11
N GLU A 266 -5.20 4.11 24.31
CA GLU A 266 -6.13 3.04 24.70
C GLU A 266 -5.39 1.72 24.94
N LEU A 267 -4.50 1.34 24.03
CA LEU A 267 -3.74 0.09 24.06
C LEU A 267 -2.38 0.28 24.73
N ASN A 268 -2.39 0.49 26.04
CA ASN A 268 -1.18 0.65 26.85
C ASN A 268 -0.70 -0.70 27.38
N TYR A 269 0.51 -1.11 26.98
CA TYR A 269 1.14 -2.36 27.41
C TYR A 269 1.97 -2.14 28.69
N SER A 270 1.30 -1.68 29.75
CA SER A 270 1.98 -1.44 31.04
C SER A 270 2.52 -2.74 31.62
N SER A 271 3.73 -2.67 32.17
CA SER A 271 4.34 -3.78 32.91
C SER A 271 3.50 -4.20 34.10
N VAL A 272 3.44 -5.50 34.38
CA VAL A 272 2.67 -6.05 35.48
C VAL A 272 3.46 -6.05 36.79
N LEU A 273 2.76 -5.90 37.91
CA LEU A 273 3.38 -5.99 39.25
C LEU A 273 3.71 -7.43 39.64
N ALA A 274 2.87 -8.39 39.20
CA ALA A 274 3.06 -9.81 39.48
C ALA A 274 3.09 -10.60 38.16
N LYS A 275 4.16 -11.37 37.99
CA LYS A 275 4.32 -12.24 36.84
C LYS A 275 3.32 -13.40 36.91
N SER A 276 2.77 -13.74 35.78
CA SER A 276 1.93 -14.92 35.58
C SER A 276 2.51 -15.77 34.43
N HIS A 277 2.18 -17.04 34.39
CA HIS A 277 2.66 -17.97 33.38
C HIS A 277 1.53 -18.32 32.39
N PHE A 278 1.74 -18.07 31.10
CA PHE A 278 0.76 -18.28 30.03
C PHE A 278 1.23 -19.32 29.03
N ALA A 279 0.30 -20.10 28.51
CA ALA A 279 0.51 -20.89 27.32
C ALA A 279 -0.22 -20.23 26.13
N VAL A 280 0.44 -20.16 24.98
CA VAL A 280 -0.16 -19.77 23.72
C VAL A 280 -0.02 -20.95 22.74
N VAL A 281 -1.12 -21.42 22.19
CA VAL A 281 -1.14 -22.57 21.28
C VAL A 281 -1.45 -22.11 19.86
N GLY A 282 -0.45 -22.21 19.00
CA GLY A 282 -0.43 -21.74 17.62
C GLY A 282 0.50 -20.53 17.44
N ALA A 283 1.59 -20.71 16.68
CA ALA A 283 2.55 -19.66 16.35
C ALA A 283 2.25 -18.99 14.99
N GLY A 284 0.98 -18.85 14.65
CA GLY A 284 0.50 -17.97 13.58
C GLY A 284 0.43 -16.51 14.05
N PRO A 285 0.01 -15.54 13.21
CA PRO A 285 0.05 -14.11 13.54
C PRO A 285 -0.71 -13.76 14.83
N ALA A 286 -1.83 -14.41 15.12
CA ALA A 286 -2.59 -14.16 16.33
C ALA A 286 -1.84 -14.62 17.59
N GLY A 287 -1.26 -15.83 17.56
CA GLY A 287 -0.51 -16.36 18.70
C GLY A 287 0.81 -15.63 18.92
N LEU A 288 1.52 -15.29 17.85
CA LEU A 288 2.74 -14.48 17.89
C LEU A 288 2.48 -13.12 18.55
N SER A 289 1.43 -12.41 18.10
CA SER A 289 1.05 -11.12 18.67
C SER A 289 0.65 -11.23 20.16
N ALA A 290 -0.12 -12.26 20.52
CA ALA A 290 -0.51 -12.50 21.90
C ALA A 290 0.69 -12.81 22.80
N ALA A 291 1.60 -13.66 22.35
CA ALA A 291 2.80 -14.04 23.08
C ALA A 291 3.72 -12.82 23.32
N LEU A 292 3.94 -11.99 22.30
CA LEU A 292 4.75 -10.78 22.41
C LEU A 292 4.17 -9.78 23.40
N VAL A 293 2.86 -9.47 23.31
CA VAL A 293 2.22 -8.52 24.23
C VAL A 293 2.28 -9.01 25.68
N LEU A 294 2.10 -10.30 25.92
CA LEU A 294 2.23 -10.88 27.25
C LEU A 294 3.68 -10.77 27.77
N ALA A 295 4.64 -11.12 26.95
CA ALA A 295 6.05 -11.05 27.32
C ALA A 295 6.55 -9.61 27.52
N GLU A 296 6.15 -8.66 26.65
CA GLU A 296 6.42 -7.23 26.77
C GLU A 296 5.88 -6.68 28.12
N ARG A 297 4.73 -7.15 28.56
CA ARG A 297 4.16 -6.79 29.85
C ARG A 297 4.86 -7.45 31.06
N GLY A 298 5.79 -8.37 30.82
CA GLY A 298 6.61 -9.01 31.85
C GLY A 298 6.10 -10.36 32.34
N HIS A 299 5.15 -10.99 31.62
CA HIS A 299 4.70 -12.35 31.90
C HIS A 299 5.67 -13.40 31.34
N GLU A 300 5.65 -14.60 31.90
CA GLU A 300 6.29 -15.79 31.35
C GLU A 300 5.37 -16.43 30.31
N VAL A 301 5.91 -16.75 29.12
CA VAL A 301 5.10 -17.25 27.99
C VAL A 301 5.74 -18.46 27.35
N ASP A 302 4.99 -19.57 27.30
CA ASP A 302 5.28 -20.73 26.47
C ASP A 302 4.44 -20.64 25.18
N LEU A 303 5.08 -20.57 24.01
CA LEU A 303 4.42 -20.55 22.70
C LEU A 303 4.63 -21.88 21.99
N TYR A 304 3.54 -22.59 21.69
CA TYR A 304 3.55 -23.90 21.07
C TYR A 304 3.04 -23.87 19.63
N ASP A 305 3.71 -24.60 18.74
CA ASP A 305 3.18 -24.93 17.42
C ASP A 305 3.50 -26.36 17.01
N ALA A 306 2.58 -26.99 16.29
CA ALA A 306 2.77 -28.33 15.73
C ALA A 306 3.69 -28.32 14.49
N ALA A 307 3.87 -27.18 13.83
CA ALA A 307 4.79 -26.96 12.74
C ALA A 307 6.24 -26.80 13.23
N SER A 308 7.18 -27.01 12.33
CA SER A 308 8.62 -26.83 12.59
C SER A 308 9.09 -25.37 12.45
N GLU A 309 8.20 -24.45 12.08
CA GLU A 309 8.47 -23.04 11.88
C GLU A 309 7.31 -22.18 12.39
N ILE A 310 7.56 -20.91 12.75
CA ILE A 310 6.55 -19.94 13.09
C ILE A 310 5.84 -19.42 11.83
N GLY A 311 4.72 -18.69 11.99
CA GLY A 311 4.05 -17.97 10.92
C GLY A 311 2.73 -18.57 10.48
N GLY A 312 2.50 -19.86 10.68
CA GLY A 312 1.24 -20.51 10.32
C GLY A 312 0.86 -20.27 8.84
N GLN A 313 -0.28 -19.63 8.60
CA GLN A 313 -0.74 -19.34 7.22
C GLN A 313 0.06 -18.21 6.52
N LEU A 314 0.85 -17.41 7.23
CA LEU A 314 1.76 -16.44 6.60
C LEU A 314 2.81 -17.13 5.72
N ASN A 315 3.19 -18.38 6.05
CA ASN A 315 4.11 -19.17 5.24
C ASN A 315 3.55 -19.54 3.87
N MET A 316 2.23 -19.59 3.72
CA MET A 316 1.58 -19.74 2.41
C MET A 316 1.43 -18.36 1.72
N ALA A 317 1.09 -17.33 2.48
CA ALA A 317 0.91 -15.99 1.94
C ALA A 317 2.20 -15.40 1.35
N LYS A 318 3.36 -15.63 2.01
CA LYS A 318 4.67 -15.15 1.52
C LYS A 318 5.11 -15.77 0.19
N ALA A 319 4.52 -16.91 -0.20
CA ALA A 319 4.81 -17.57 -1.48
C ALA A 319 4.05 -16.96 -2.67
N ILE A 320 3.08 -16.07 -2.41
CA ILE A 320 2.29 -15.44 -3.47
C ILE A 320 3.08 -14.27 -4.08
N PRO A 321 3.27 -14.22 -5.40
CA PRO A 321 3.91 -13.09 -6.08
C PRO A 321 3.27 -11.76 -5.66
N GLY A 322 4.10 -10.78 -5.32
CA GLY A 322 3.65 -9.48 -4.80
C GLY A 322 3.36 -9.44 -3.29
N LYS A 323 3.67 -10.50 -2.55
CA LYS A 323 3.51 -10.55 -1.09
C LYS A 323 4.81 -10.85 -0.33
N GLU A 324 5.93 -10.54 -0.92
CA GLU A 324 7.27 -10.80 -0.37
C GLU A 324 7.49 -10.09 0.97
N GLU A 325 6.77 -9.00 1.25
CA GLU A 325 6.85 -8.29 2.54
C GLU A 325 6.47 -9.14 3.76
N PHE A 326 5.77 -10.26 3.56
CA PHE A 326 5.49 -11.20 4.65
C PHE A 326 6.73 -11.91 5.18
N HIS A 327 7.82 -12.00 4.40
CA HIS A 327 9.10 -12.47 4.91
C HIS A 327 9.63 -11.54 6.02
N GLU A 328 9.52 -10.22 5.83
CA GLU A 328 9.94 -9.24 6.82
C GLU A 328 9.06 -9.29 8.09
N MET A 329 7.77 -9.58 7.93
CA MET A 329 6.88 -9.75 9.07
C MET A 329 7.29 -10.97 9.93
N LEU A 330 7.67 -12.07 9.31
CA LEU A 330 8.18 -13.26 10.02
C LEU A 330 9.51 -12.97 10.70
N ARG A 331 10.46 -12.33 10.00
CA ARG A 331 11.74 -11.89 10.56
C ARG A 331 11.54 -11.04 11.83
N TYR A 332 10.62 -10.07 11.77
CA TYR A 332 10.28 -9.25 12.93
C TYR A 332 9.79 -10.10 14.12
N PHE A 333 8.86 -11.01 13.89
CA PHE A 333 8.35 -11.87 14.96
C PHE A 333 9.42 -12.79 15.56
N GLU A 334 10.29 -13.37 14.74
CA GLU A 334 11.41 -14.19 15.19
C GLU A 334 12.33 -13.38 16.14
N ARG A 335 12.70 -12.17 15.70
CA ARG A 335 13.55 -11.30 16.52
C ARG A 335 12.87 -10.87 17.82
N GLN A 336 11.59 -10.53 17.79
CA GLN A 336 10.87 -10.09 18.98
C GLN A 336 10.66 -11.22 20.01
N ILE A 337 10.40 -12.45 19.54
CA ILE A 337 10.31 -13.63 20.41
C ILE A 337 11.61 -13.81 21.19
N GLU A 338 12.75 -13.71 20.51
CA GLU A 338 14.07 -13.81 21.12
C GLU A 338 14.29 -12.70 22.14
N LEU A 339 14.08 -11.44 21.76
CA LEU A 339 14.30 -10.27 22.61
C LEU A 339 13.47 -10.27 23.90
N HIS A 340 12.24 -10.75 23.81
CA HIS A 340 11.33 -10.78 24.96
C HIS A 340 11.36 -12.11 25.73
N GLY A 341 12.24 -13.05 25.34
CA GLY A 341 12.43 -14.31 26.03
C GLY A 341 11.18 -15.20 26.05
N VAL A 342 10.42 -15.24 24.96
CA VAL A 342 9.31 -16.18 24.81
C VAL A 342 9.86 -17.60 24.62
N ASN A 343 9.39 -18.55 25.41
CA ASN A 343 9.77 -19.96 25.29
C ASN A 343 9.05 -20.61 24.12
N LEU A 344 9.72 -20.72 22.97
CA LEU A 344 9.16 -21.26 21.73
C LEU A 344 9.34 -22.78 21.65
N HIS A 345 8.23 -23.49 21.42
CA HIS A 345 8.16 -24.96 21.30
C HIS A 345 7.57 -25.37 19.96
N LEU A 346 8.41 -25.48 18.93
CA LEU A 346 8.03 -25.92 17.59
C LEU A 346 8.03 -27.46 17.47
N GLY A 347 7.30 -27.98 16.47
CA GLY A 347 7.14 -29.41 16.23
C GLY A 347 6.34 -30.12 17.33
N LYS A 348 5.67 -29.37 18.19
CA LYS A 348 4.98 -29.91 19.36
C LYS A 348 3.47 -29.67 19.33
N ARG A 349 2.74 -30.72 18.98
CA ARG A 349 1.28 -30.73 19.13
C ARG A 349 0.91 -30.99 20.58
N VAL A 350 0.38 -29.98 21.25
CA VAL A 350 -0.06 -30.10 22.65
C VAL A 350 -1.53 -30.50 22.75
N THR A 351 -1.85 -31.25 23.79
CA THR A 351 -3.21 -31.65 24.18
C THR A 351 -3.65 -30.91 25.44
N ALA A 352 -4.91 -31.00 25.79
CA ALA A 352 -5.42 -30.44 27.04
C ALA A 352 -4.73 -31.04 28.29
N SER A 353 -4.31 -32.31 28.23
CA SER A 353 -3.56 -32.96 29.30
C SER A 353 -2.19 -32.33 29.50
N ASP A 354 -1.43 -32.16 28.39
CA ASP A 354 -0.09 -31.53 28.45
C ASP A 354 -0.09 -30.14 29.08
N LEU A 355 -1.20 -29.40 28.89
CA LEU A 355 -1.34 -28.03 29.39
C LEU A 355 -1.77 -27.98 30.85
N LYS A 356 -2.61 -28.92 31.31
CA LYS A 356 -3.10 -28.97 32.73
C LYS A 356 -1.96 -29.24 33.70
N ASP A 357 -1.03 -30.09 33.35
CA ASP A 357 0.07 -30.50 34.24
C ASP A 357 1.08 -29.37 34.54
N LYS A 358 1.14 -28.34 33.69
CA LYS A 358 2.09 -27.23 33.76
C LYS A 358 1.61 -26.00 34.57
N ARG A 359 0.40 -26.03 35.13
CA ARG A 359 -0.19 -25.00 36.01
C ARG A 359 -0.13 -23.57 35.41
N TYR A 360 -0.47 -23.43 34.15
CA TYR A 360 -0.62 -22.12 33.52
C TYR A 360 -1.73 -21.30 34.16
N THR A 361 -1.52 -20.00 34.30
CA THR A 361 -2.56 -19.05 34.73
C THR A 361 -3.71 -19.03 33.73
N SER A 362 -3.39 -19.04 32.45
CA SER A 362 -4.36 -19.12 31.34
C SER A 362 -3.72 -19.71 30.08
N VAL A 363 -4.57 -20.23 29.21
CA VAL A 363 -4.17 -20.78 27.91
C VAL A 363 -4.88 -19.99 26.80
N ILE A 364 -4.13 -19.46 25.86
CA ILE A 364 -4.64 -18.76 24.66
C ILE A 364 -4.61 -19.74 23.49
N ILE A 365 -5.78 -20.00 22.91
CA ILE A 365 -5.90 -20.88 21.74
C ILE A 365 -5.91 -20.03 20.46
N ALA A 366 -4.84 -20.13 19.67
CA ALA A 366 -4.60 -19.39 18.44
C ALA A 366 -4.28 -20.33 17.24
N THR A 367 -4.92 -21.49 17.20
CA THR A 367 -4.62 -22.58 16.25
C THR A 367 -5.07 -22.31 14.82
N GLY A 368 -5.68 -21.14 14.55
CA GLY A 368 -6.07 -20.71 13.22
C GLY A 368 -7.35 -21.40 12.71
N VAL A 369 -7.45 -21.51 11.39
CA VAL A 369 -8.61 -22.06 10.69
C VAL A 369 -8.18 -23.17 9.73
N VAL A 370 -9.10 -24.06 9.44
CA VAL A 370 -8.96 -25.12 8.43
C VAL A 370 -9.76 -24.76 7.18
N PRO A 371 -9.39 -25.27 5.99
CA PRO A 371 -10.19 -25.10 4.77
C PRO A 371 -11.63 -25.62 4.98
N ARG A 372 -12.60 -24.88 4.44
CA ARG A 372 -14.00 -25.30 4.49
C ARG A 372 -14.23 -26.46 3.52
N ASP A 373 -14.93 -27.49 3.96
CA ASP A 373 -15.45 -28.55 3.10
C ASP A 373 -16.63 -28.02 2.25
N PRO A 374 -16.50 -27.94 0.91
CA PRO A 374 -17.54 -27.43 0.04
C PRO A 374 -18.69 -28.43 -0.22
N ARG A 375 -18.50 -29.72 0.10
CA ARG A 375 -19.44 -30.82 -0.12
C ARG A 375 -19.91 -30.92 -1.57
N ILE A 376 -18.98 -30.99 -2.50
CA ILE A 376 -19.24 -31.18 -3.92
C ILE A 376 -19.13 -32.67 -4.24
N GLU A 377 -20.07 -33.21 -4.99
CA GLU A 377 -20.01 -34.60 -5.44
C GLU A 377 -18.69 -34.86 -6.19
N GLY A 378 -17.98 -35.93 -5.81
CA GLY A 378 -16.68 -36.27 -6.39
C GLY A 378 -15.50 -35.40 -5.89
N GLN A 379 -15.64 -34.66 -4.78
CA GLN A 379 -14.54 -33.86 -4.24
C GLN A 379 -13.34 -34.68 -3.75
N GLU A 380 -13.47 -35.98 -3.57
CA GLU A 380 -12.38 -36.93 -3.24
C GLU A 380 -11.60 -37.39 -4.49
N HIS A 381 -12.00 -36.93 -5.67
CA HIS A 381 -11.33 -37.32 -6.92
C HIS A 381 -9.84 -36.85 -6.90
N PRO A 382 -8.90 -37.69 -7.42
CA PRO A 382 -7.45 -37.38 -7.39
C PRO A 382 -7.05 -36.08 -8.07
N LYS A 383 -7.90 -35.51 -8.95
CA LYS A 383 -7.69 -34.20 -9.56
C LYS A 383 -7.96 -33.01 -8.62
N VAL A 384 -8.60 -33.27 -7.47
CA VAL A 384 -8.91 -32.20 -6.49
C VAL A 384 -7.71 -32.00 -5.60
N LEU A 385 -7.22 -30.75 -5.57
CA LEU A 385 -6.06 -30.35 -4.80
C LEU A 385 -6.48 -29.33 -3.74
N SER A 386 -5.93 -29.47 -2.54
CA SER A 386 -6.03 -28.47 -1.49
C SER A 386 -5.17 -27.28 -1.83
N TYR A 387 -5.67 -26.04 -1.65
CA TYR A 387 -4.84 -24.85 -1.80
C TYR A 387 -3.64 -24.86 -0.84
N VAL A 388 -3.75 -25.53 0.30
CA VAL A 388 -2.66 -25.68 1.27
C VAL A 388 -1.51 -26.47 0.67
N ASP A 389 -1.83 -27.60 -0.01
CA ASP A 389 -0.81 -28.45 -0.62
C ASP A 389 -0.21 -27.79 -1.87
N VAL A 390 -1.01 -27.06 -2.63
CA VAL A 390 -0.55 -26.26 -3.78
C VAL A 390 0.46 -25.21 -3.34
N LEU A 391 0.09 -24.35 -2.37
CA LEU A 391 0.94 -23.25 -1.92
C LEU A 391 2.17 -23.67 -1.09
N ARG A 392 2.16 -24.93 -0.61
CA ARG A 392 3.31 -25.56 0.06
C ARG A 392 4.20 -26.38 -0.89
N GLY A 393 3.90 -26.37 -2.18
CA GLY A 393 4.66 -27.13 -3.18
C GLY A 393 4.55 -28.66 -3.03
N LYS A 394 3.51 -29.16 -2.33
CA LYS A 394 3.29 -30.61 -2.09
C LYS A 394 2.46 -31.29 -3.17
N ALA A 395 1.80 -30.52 -4.02
CA ALA A 395 0.91 -31.02 -5.07
C ALA A 395 1.42 -30.62 -6.45
N GLN A 396 1.43 -31.58 -7.39
CA GLN A 396 1.68 -31.27 -8.81
C GLN A 396 0.41 -30.73 -9.44
N VAL A 397 0.48 -29.49 -9.96
CA VAL A 397 -0.65 -28.81 -10.58
C VAL A 397 -0.58 -28.93 -12.10
N GLY A 398 -1.69 -29.34 -12.71
CA GLY A 398 -1.80 -29.45 -14.16
C GLY A 398 -1.83 -28.12 -14.90
N LYS A 399 -1.81 -28.14 -16.23
CA LYS A 399 -1.79 -26.94 -17.10
C LYS A 399 -3.12 -26.17 -17.11
N ARG A 400 -4.26 -26.84 -16.91
CA ARG A 400 -5.61 -26.24 -16.84
C ARG A 400 -6.18 -26.42 -15.45
N VAL A 401 -6.52 -25.32 -14.80
CA VAL A 401 -6.95 -25.32 -13.39
C VAL A 401 -8.26 -24.56 -13.22
N ALA A 402 -9.22 -25.21 -12.53
CA ALA A 402 -10.43 -24.55 -12.03
C ALA A 402 -10.28 -24.30 -10.52
N ILE A 403 -10.40 -23.05 -10.10
CA ILE A 403 -10.35 -22.66 -8.68
C ILE A 403 -11.77 -22.46 -8.18
N ILE A 404 -12.16 -23.22 -7.17
CA ILE A 404 -13.49 -23.17 -6.55
C ILE A 404 -13.47 -22.15 -5.41
N GLY A 405 -14.06 -20.98 -5.65
CA GLY A 405 -14.17 -19.89 -4.69
C GLY A 405 -13.31 -18.69 -5.02
N ALA A 406 -13.94 -17.54 -5.26
CA ALA A 406 -13.33 -16.27 -5.62
C ALA A 406 -13.29 -15.28 -4.44
N GLY A 407 -12.90 -15.78 -3.25
CA GLY A 407 -12.49 -14.96 -2.10
C GLY A 407 -11.02 -14.59 -2.18
N GLY A 408 -10.46 -13.98 -1.12
CA GLY A 408 -9.04 -13.60 -1.06
C GLY A 408 -8.11 -14.76 -1.40
N ILE A 409 -8.29 -15.93 -0.77
CA ILE A 409 -7.48 -17.13 -1.04
C ILE A 409 -7.57 -17.57 -2.50
N GLY A 410 -8.77 -17.53 -3.11
CA GLY A 410 -8.93 -17.92 -4.52
C GLY A 410 -8.18 -17.00 -5.47
N PHE A 411 -8.15 -15.70 -5.19
CA PHE A 411 -7.33 -14.71 -5.93
C PHE A 411 -5.84 -14.96 -5.72
N ASP A 412 -5.41 -15.23 -4.49
CA ASP A 412 -4.01 -15.52 -4.17
C ASP A 412 -3.51 -16.79 -4.88
N VAL A 413 -4.32 -17.87 -4.85
CA VAL A 413 -3.99 -19.10 -5.55
C VAL A 413 -3.96 -18.89 -7.07
N ALA A 414 -4.86 -18.09 -7.63
CA ALA A 414 -4.85 -17.76 -9.04
C ALA A 414 -3.57 -16.98 -9.41
N GLU A 415 -3.18 -16.01 -8.61
CA GLU A 415 -1.93 -15.24 -8.76
C GLU A 415 -0.72 -16.17 -8.73
N TYR A 416 -0.63 -17.04 -7.75
CA TYR A 416 0.44 -18.04 -7.63
C TYR A 416 0.54 -18.96 -8.86
N LEU A 417 -0.60 -19.41 -9.40
CA LEU A 417 -0.64 -20.39 -10.48
C LEU A 417 -0.39 -19.83 -11.87
N VAL A 418 -0.57 -18.53 -12.09
CA VAL A 418 -0.30 -17.89 -13.39
C VAL A 418 1.14 -17.47 -13.58
N HIS A 419 1.95 -17.50 -12.52
CA HIS A 419 3.39 -17.26 -12.57
C HIS A 419 4.17 -18.59 -12.58
N GLU A 420 5.38 -18.58 -13.14
CA GLU A 420 6.33 -19.69 -12.95
C GLU A 420 6.88 -19.65 -11.52
N GLU A 421 7.40 -20.78 -11.05
CA GLU A 421 7.92 -20.89 -9.70
C GLU A 421 9.09 -19.91 -9.46
N GLY A 422 8.97 -19.08 -8.42
CA GLY A 422 9.96 -18.06 -8.08
C GLY A 422 9.89 -16.77 -8.89
N GLU A 423 9.00 -16.66 -9.87
CA GLU A 423 8.78 -15.41 -10.59
C GLU A 423 7.86 -14.46 -9.82
N SER A 424 8.30 -13.21 -9.70
CA SER A 424 7.46 -12.11 -9.22
C SER A 424 7.92 -10.81 -9.86
N SER A 425 7.04 -10.14 -10.58
CA SER A 425 7.33 -8.82 -11.18
C SER A 425 7.62 -7.75 -10.12
N THR A 426 7.22 -7.97 -8.87
CA THR A 426 7.56 -7.06 -7.75
C THR A 426 9.02 -7.10 -7.34
N LEU A 427 9.79 -8.07 -7.81
CA LEU A 427 11.23 -8.18 -7.60
C LEU A 427 12.04 -7.71 -8.82
N ASP A 428 11.37 -7.38 -9.93
CA ASP A 428 11.97 -6.86 -11.16
C ASP A 428 11.27 -5.57 -11.58
N LEU A 429 11.95 -4.44 -11.36
CA LEU A 429 11.36 -3.12 -11.62
C LEU A 429 11.05 -2.91 -13.10
N GLU A 430 11.92 -3.34 -14.01
CA GLU A 430 11.73 -3.12 -15.46
C GLU A 430 10.54 -3.94 -15.96
N GLU A 431 10.43 -5.19 -15.53
CA GLU A 431 9.27 -6.03 -15.84
C GLU A 431 7.98 -5.43 -15.29
N TRP A 432 7.99 -4.97 -14.05
CA TRP A 432 6.82 -4.35 -13.43
C TRP A 432 6.38 -3.07 -14.14
N LEU A 433 7.31 -2.18 -14.47
CA LEU A 433 7.03 -0.94 -15.20
C LEU A 433 6.41 -1.26 -16.56
N ALA A 434 6.99 -2.22 -17.30
CA ALA A 434 6.48 -2.65 -18.58
C ALA A 434 5.07 -3.26 -18.49
N GLU A 435 4.82 -4.13 -17.51
CA GLU A 435 3.51 -4.77 -17.28
C GLU A 435 2.41 -3.74 -16.99
N TRP A 436 2.72 -2.71 -16.20
CA TRP A 436 1.76 -1.66 -15.86
C TRP A 436 1.74 -0.51 -16.88
N GLY A 437 2.61 -0.53 -17.89
CA GLY A 437 2.71 0.49 -18.92
C GLY A 437 3.21 1.82 -18.38
N VAL A 438 4.12 1.78 -17.42
CA VAL A 438 4.81 2.96 -16.91
C VAL A 438 6.04 3.20 -17.75
N VAL A 439 6.19 4.41 -18.27
CA VAL A 439 7.31 4.83 -19.13
C VAL A 439 7.86 6.17 -18.64
N ASP A 440 9.01 6.56 -19.19
CA ASP A 440 9.56 7.89 -18.92
C ASP A 440 8.54 8.97 -19.35
N PRO A 441 8.21 9.94 -18.48
CA PRO A 441 7.28 11.02 -18.81
C PRO A 441 7.77 11.94 -19.93
N ALA A 442 9.06 11.87 -20.33
CA ALA A 442 9.57 12.52 -21.53
C ALA A 442 9.12 11.80 -22.82
N ASP A 443 8.93 10.47 -22.75
CA ASP A 443 8.49 9.68 -23.90
C ASP A 443 6.97 9.69 -24.08
N ALA A 444 6.24 9.75 -22.96
CA ALA A 444 4.78 9.76 -22.97
C ALA A 444 4.19 10.59 -21.83
N ARG A 445 3.24 11.44 -22.18
CA ARG A 445 2.52 12.33 -21.28
C ARG A 445 1.90 11.55 -20.10
N GLY A 446 2.05 12.05 -18.89
CA GLY A 446 1.61 11.39 -17.67
C GLY A 446 2.40 10.13 -17.30
N GLY A 447 3.45 9.78 -18.05
CA GLY A 447 4.25 8.56 -17.82
C GLY A 447 3.50 7.27 -18.15
N LEU A 448 2.50 7.32 -19.04
CA LEU A 448 1.73 6.16 -19.48
C LEU A 448 2.01 5.83 -20.94
N ALA A 449 2.43 4.61 -21.20
CA ALA A 449 2.54 4.09 -22.56
C ALA A 449 1.19 4.16 -23.28
N ARG A 450 1.20 4.53 -24.56
CA ARG A 450 -0.01 4.52 -25.41
C ARG A 450 -0.54 3.10 -25.58
N GLU A 451 0.35 2.15 -25.77
CA GLU A 451 0.07 0.73 -25.82
C GLU A 451 0.86 0.04 -24.73
N ARG A 452 0.19 -0.74 -23.89
CA ARG A 452 0.86 -1.54 -22.88
C ARG A 452 1.58 -2.72 -23.53
N SER A 453 2.74 -3.08 -23.01
CA SER A 453 3.38 -4.33 -23.41
C SER A 453 2.45 -5.50 -23.09
N GLN A 454 2.52 -6.55 -23.90
CA GLN A 454 1.80 -7.79 -23.61
C GLN A 454 2.45 -8.44 -22.39
N PRO A 455 1.67 -8.78 -21.33
CA PRO A 455 2.22 -9.51 -20.20
C PRO A 455 2.82 -10.85 -20.65
N LYS A 456 3.80 -11.35 -19.92
CA LYS A 456 4.29 -12.72 -20.14
C LYS A 456 3.12 -13.71 -20.16
N PRO A 457 3.15 -14.73 -21.03
CA PRO A 457 2.12 -15.77 -21.04
C PRO A 457 1.99 -16.42 -19.65
N PRO A 458 0.77 -16.75 -19.21
CA PRO A 458 0.60 -17.39 -17.92
C PRO A 458 1.17 -18.81 -17.92
N ALA A 459 1.77 -19.22 -16.82
CA ALA A 459 2.29 -20.58 -16.61
C ALA A 459 1.20 -21.65 -16.75
N ARG A 460 -0.05 -21.30 -16.42
CA ARG A 460 -1.24 -22.18 -16.47
C ARG A 460 -2.47 -21.44 -16.93
N GLU A 461 -3.38 -22.14 -17.59
CA GLU A 461 -4.73 -21.65 -17.89
C GLU A 461 -5.60 -21.78 -16.65
N VAL A 462 -5.96 -20.66 -16.04
CA VAL A 462 -6.71 -20.63 -14.79
C VAL A 462 -8.12 -20.11 -15.00
N THR A 463 -9.11 -20.82 -14.44
CA THR A 463 -10.51 -20.37 -14.35
C THR A 463 -10.90 -20.22 -12.89
N LEU A 464 -11.23 -19.00 -12.46
CA LEU A 464 -11.68 -18.69 -11.11
C LEU A 464 -13.21 -18.65 -11.05
N LEU A 465 -13.81 -19.44 -10.18
CA LEU A 465 -15.25 -19.70 -10.12
C LEU A 465 -15.88 -19.22 -8.81
N GLN A 466 -17.11 -18.68 -8.90
CA GLN A 466 -17.90 -18.38 -7.69
C GLN A 466 -19.39 -18.68 -7.91
N ARG A 467 -20.07 -19.19 -6.87
CA ARG A 467 -21.52 -19.44 -6.87
C ARG A 467 -22.35 -18.15 -6.83
N LYS A 468 -21.84 -17.12 -6.17
CA LYS A 468 -22.61 -15.88 -5.98
C LYS A 468 -22.68 -15.07 -7.27
N LYS A 469 -23.85 -14.45 -7.53
CA LYS A 469 -24.00 -13.42 -8.55
C LYS A 469 -23.13 -12.22 -8.26
N GLY A 470 -22.73 -11.51 -9.31
CA GLY A 470 -22.02 -10.26 -9.23
C GLY A 470 -20.49 -10.38 -9.37
N LYS A 471 -19.79 -9.30 -9.05
CA LYS A 471 -18.36 -9.15 -9.29
C LYS A 471 -17.53 -10.09 -8.43
N LEU A 472 -16.66 -10.90 -9.05
CA LEU A 472 -15.70 -11.73 -8.33
C LEU A 472 -14.75 -10.83 -7.51
N GLY A 473 -14.41 -11.31 -6.30
CA GLY A 473 -13.58 -10.51 -5.41
C GLY A 473 -14.25 -9.22 -4.88
N ALA A 474 -15.59 -9.17 -4.81
CA ALA A 474 -16.31 -7.98 -4.29
C ALA A 474 -15.95 -7.63 -2.83
N LYS A 475 -15.42 -8.60 -2.08
CA LYS A 475 -14.99 -8.42 -0.68
C LYS A 475 -13.48 -8.21 -0.50
N LEU A 476 -12.72 -8.11 -1.59
CA LEU A 476 -11.32 -7.72 -1.53
C LEU A 476 -11.17 -6.29 -1.02
N GLY A 477 -9.98 -5.95 -0.53
CA GLY A 477 -9.67 -4.63 -0.01
C GLY A 477 -10.14 -3.50 -0.94
N LYS A 478 -10.66 -2.44 -0.36
CA LYS A 478 -11.26 -1.32 -1.11
C LYS A 478 -10.25 -0.67 -2.05
N THR A 479 -9.01 -0.50 -1.57
CA THR A 479 -7.93 0.15 -2.32
C THR A 479 -7.10 -0.82 -3.15
N THR A 480 -7.07 -2.13 -2.84
CA THR A 480 -6.23 -3.12 -3.53
C THR A 480 -7.00 -4.11 -4.40
N GLY A 481 -8.29 -4.31 -4.15
CA GLY A 481 -9.08 -5.32 -4.86
C GLY A 481 -9.20 -5.10 -6.37
N TRP A 482 -9.02 -3.87 -6.84
CA TRP A 482 -8.98 -3.57 -8.28
C TRP A 482 -7.65 -4.03 -8.90
N ILE A 483 -6.54 -3.97 -8.15
CA ILE A 483 -5.20 -4.41 -8.57
C ILE A 483 -5.24 -5.91 -8.83
N HIS A 484 -5.64 -6.71 -7.85
CA HIS A 484 -5.76 -8.17 -7.98
C HIS A 484 -6.60 -8.59 -9.20
N ARG A 485 -7.73 -7.90 -9.44
CA ARG A 485 -8.54 -8.17 -10.64
C ARG A 485 -7.85 -7.76 -11.93
N ALA A 486 -7.10 -6.66 -11.92
CA ALA A 486 -6.37 -6.20 -13.10
C ALA A 486 -5.24 -7.17 -13.45
N THR A 487 -4.43 -7.58 -12.46
CA THR A 487 -3.33 -8.54 -12.65
C THR A 487 -3.84 -9.87 -13.22
N LEU A 488 -4.85 -10.47 -12.58
CA LEU A 488 -5.40 -11.73 -13.09
C LEU A 488 -6.01 -11.61 -14.49
N LYS A 489 -6.61 -10.46 -14.80
CA LYS A 489 -7.13 -10.18 -16.14
C LYS A 489 -6.00 -10.06 -17.17
N MET A 490 -4.91 -9.36 -16.84
CA MET A 490 -3.72 -9.25 -17.69
C MET A 490 -3.11 -10.62 -17.99
N LYS A 491 -3.09 -11.52 -16.99
CA LYS A 491 -2.63 -12.92 -17.13
C LYS A 491 -3.69 -13.85 -17.76
N GLY A 492 -4.80 -13.34 -18.28
CA GLY A 492 -5.81 -14.12 -19.01
C GLY A 492 -6.67 -15.04 -18.15
N VAL A 493 -6.70 -14.87 -16.82
CA VAL A 493 -7.55 -15.67 -15.92
C VAL A 493 -9.03 -15.45 -16.26
N LYS A 494 -9.75 -16.55 -16.54
CA LYS A 494 -11.20 -16.53 -16.73
C LYS A 494 -11.90 -16.43 -15.38
N MET A 495 -12.81 -15.46 -15.22
CA MET A 495 -13.53 -15.23 -13.98
C MET A 495 -15.02 -15.42 -14.22
N ILE A 496 -15.62 -16.50 -13.69
CA ILE A 496 -17.00 -16.89 -13.91
C ILE A 496 -17.77 -16.90 -12.58
N GLY A 497 -18.80 -16.10 -12.51
CA GLY A 497 -19.72 -16.05 -11.37
C GLY A 497 -21.08 -16.65 -11.71
N ASP A 498 -21.93 -16.83 -10.69
CA ASP A 498 -23.29 -17.35 -10.83
C ASP A 498 -23.33 -18.80 -11.36
N VAL A 499 -22.41 -19.65 -10.86
CA VAL A 499 -22.32 -21.05 -11.23
C VAL A 499 -22.70 -21.97 -10.07
N ASN A 500 -23.32 -23.10 -10.36
CA ASN A 500 -23.43 -24.22 -9.43
C ASN A 500 -22.34 -25.25 -9.71
N TYR A 501 -21.78 -25.84 -8.67
CA TYR A 501 -20.82 -26.93 -8.78
C TYR A 501 -21.61 -28.24 -8.69
N GLU A 502 -21.74 -28.94 -9.81
CA GLU A 502 -22.59 -30.16 -9.89
C GLU A 502 -21.81 -31.37 -9.41
N ARG A 503 -20.72 -31.71 -10.09
CA ARG A 503 -19.84 -32.83 -9.73
C ARG A 503 -18.45 -32.69 -10.27
N ILE A 504 -17.53 -33.46 -9.71
CA ILE A 504 -16.14 -33.62 -10.16
C ILE A 504 -15.93 -35.04 -10.62
N GLY A 505 -15.28 -35.24 -11.77
CA GLY A 505 -15.00 -36.54 -12.36
C GLY A 505 -13.78 -36.50 -13.28
N ASP A 506 -13.62 -37.55 -14.10
CA ASP A 506 -12.48 -37.69 -15.02
C ASP A 506 -12.38 -36.53 -16.03
N ASP A 507 -13.51 -35.99 -16.48
CA ASP A 507 -13.55 -34.87 -17.43
C ASP A 507 -13.34 -33.49 -16.77
N GLY A 508 -13.34 -33.43 -15.43
CA GLY A 508 -13.15 -32.22 -14.65
C GLY A 508 -14.34 -31.85 -13.79
N LEU A 509 -14.52 -30.52 -13.56
CA LEU A 509 -15.64 -29.98 -12.79
C LEU A 509 -16.80 -29.61 -13.72
N LEU A 510 -17.93 -30.26 -13.51
CA LEU A 510 -19.20 -29.92 -14.17
C LEU A 510 -19.85 -28.74 -13.42
N ILE A 511 -20.20 -27.72 -14.17
CA ILE A 511 -20.89 -26.51 -13.67
C ILE A 511 -22.16 -26.24 -14.49
N SER A 512 -23.16 -25.60 -13.85
CA SER A 512 -24.37 -25.08 -14.50
C SER A 512 -24.58 -23.60 -14.20
#